data_3a4d630768d61bab8f4ecb11f7981a3f
#
_entry.id   3a4d630768d61bab8f4ecb11f7981a3f
#
_cell.length_a   1.000
_cell.length_b   1.000
_cell.length_c   1.000
_cell.angle_alpha   90.00
_cell.angle_beta   90.00
_cell.angle_gamma   90.00
#
_symmetry.space_group_name_H-M   'P 1'
#
loop_
_entity.id
_entity.type
_entity.pdbx_description
1 polymer ?
#
loop_
_entity_poly.entity_id
_entity_poly.type
_entity_poly.pdbx_seq_one_letter_code
_entity_poly.pdbx_strand_id
1 'polypeptide(L)'
;RIIRGKFGRRRFDVPANITARPTTDFARENIFNVLENIVDFEGKDALDLFAGTGAVSFEFLSRECRSVTAVERAPTQQRFIQKVADELGTDNFTLVRGDALRFIANCPRRFDIVFADPPYDMKGFGEIPSKILSSRLVGPGSIVIVEHSRSYDFSALPGFSEHRLAGLAPLAHD
;
A
#
# COMPACT_ATOMS: atom_id res chain seq x y z
N ARG A 1 -1.71 -13.49 -6.45
CA ARG A 1 -2.31 -14.24 -5.34
C ARG A 1 -2.03 -13.60 -3.99
N ILE A 2 -2.88 -13.86 -3.05
CA ILE A 2 -2.65 -13.49 -1.66
C ILE A 2 -1.64 -14.47 -1.07
N ILE A 3 -0.62 -13.95 -0.38
CA ILE A 3 0.51 -14.78 0.06
C ILE A 3 0.13 -15.63 1.28
N ARG A 4 -0.32 -14.99 2.35
CA ARG A 4 -0.60 -15.67 3.63
C ARG A 4 -1.88 -15.17 4.26
N GLY A 5 -2.22 -15.74 5.41
CA GLY A 5 -3.35 -15.32 6.21
C GLY A 5 -4.63 -16.04 5.84
N LYS A 6 -5.75 -15.51 6.30
CA LYS A 6 -7.03 -16.19 6.16
C LYS A 6 -7.52 -16.33 4.72
N PHE A 7 -7.01 -15.49 3.80
CA PHE A 7 -7.33 -15.59 2.38
C PHE A 7 -6.13 -16.08 1.57
N GLY A 8 -5.15 -16.66 2.21
CA GLY A 8 -3.91 -17.08 1.57
C GLY A 8 -4.14 -17.98 0.38
N ARG A 9 -3.32 -17.80 -0.67
CA ARG A 9 -3.35 -18.53 -1.94
C ARG A 9 -4.53 -18.23 -2.86
N ARG A 10 -5.48 -17.41 -2.46
CA ARG A 10 -6.55 -17.01 -3.37
C ARG A 10 -6.00 -16.14 -4.48
N ARG A 11 -6.49 -16.37 -5.69
CA ARG A 11 -6.07 -15.64 -6.88
C ARG A 11 -7.24 -14.93 -7.49
N PHE A 12 -6.96 -13.77 -8.06
CA PHE A 12 -7.95 -12.97 -8.76
C PHE A 12 -7.32 -12.53 -10.07
N ASP A 13 -7.94 -12.88 -11.19
CA ASP A 13 -7.43 -12.56 -12.52
C ASP A 13 -7.63 -11.07 -12.79
N VAL A 14 -6.53 -10.37 -13.05
CA VAL A 14 -6.55 -8.95 -13.37
C VAL A 14 -7.00 -8.79 -14.82
N PRO A 15 -8.08 -7.99 -15.08
CA PRO A 15 -8.53 -7.76 -16.45
C PRO A 15 -7.45 -7.12 -17.32
N ALA A 16 -7.45 -7.50 -18.61
CA ALA A 16 -6.44 -6.98 -19.54
C ALA A 16 -6.49 -5.46 -19.74
N ASN A 17 -7.63 -4.84 -19.44
CA ASN A 17 -7.77 -3.40 -19.58
C ASN A 17 -7.22 -2.60 -18.40
N ILE A 18 -6.68 -3.28 -17.39
CA ILE A 18 -5.99 -2.59 -16.31
C ILE A 18 -4.53 -2.45 -16.72
N THR A 19 -4.09 -1.21 -16.85
CA THR A 19 -2.74 -0.90 -17.29
C THR A 19 -1.78 -0.71 -16.12
N ALA A 20 -2.30 -0.64 -14.90
CA ALA A 20 -1.46 -0.49 -13.73
C ALA A 20 -0.54 -1.70 -13.58
N ARG A 21 0.70 -1.43 -13.28
CA ARG A 21 1.69 -2.49 -13.05
C ARG A 21 1.43 -3.10 -11.67
N PRO A 22 1.03 -4.37 -11.59
CA PRO A 22 0.79 -4.97 -10.28
C PRO A 22 2.11 -5.22 -9.54
N THR A 23 2.05 -5.13 -8.22
CA THR A 23 3.15 -5.55 -7.38
C THR A 23 3.34 -7.05 -7.53
N THR A 24 4.54 -7.52 -7.83
CA THR A 24 4.79 -8.94 -7.98
C THR A 24 4.63 -9.66 -6.66
N ASP A 25 4.34 -10.96 -6.71
CA ASP A 25 4.27 -11.80 -5.51
C ASP A 25 5.57 -11.70 -4.71
N PHE A 26 6.70 -11.75 -5.40
CA PHE A 26 8.01 -11.71 -4.76
C PHE A 26 8.25 -10.38 -4.04
N ALA A 27 7.96 -9.26 -4.69
CA ALA A 27 8.12 -7.94 -4.08
C ALA A 27 7.20 -7.78 -2.88
N ARG A 28 5.96 -8.23 -3.00
CA ARG A 28 4.99 -8.15 -1.92
C ARG A 28 5.39 -9.03 -0.73
N GLU A 29 5.90 -10.22 -1.00
CA GLU A 29 6.40 -11.10 0.03
C GLU A 29 7.54 -10.46 0.81
N ASN A 30 8.46 -9.79 0.12
CA ASN A 30 9.55 -9.07 0.78
C ASN A 30 9.05 -7.94 1.67
N ILE A 31 8.08 -7.17 1.20
CA ILE A 31 7.49 -6.09 1.99
C ILE A 31 6.89 -6.65 3.29
N PHE A 32 6.11 -7.69 3.18
CA PHE A 32 5.43 -8.25 4.34
C PHE A 32 6.37 -9.03 5.26
N ASN A 33 7.45 -9.59 4.74
CA ASN A 33 8.47 -10.20 5.59
C ASN A 33 9.13 -9.15 6.50
N VAL A 34 9.38 -7.95 5.96
CA VAL A 34 9.89 -6.85 6.78
C VAL A 34 8.85 -6.43 7.82
N LEU A 35 7.61 -6.25 7.38
CA LEU A 35 6.55 -5.81 8.28
C LEU A 35 6.29 -6.79 9.42
N GLU A 36 6.33 -8.09 9.15
CA GLU A 36 6.13 -9.11 10.19
C GLU A 36 7.08 -8.98 11.37
N ASN A 37 8.29 -8.47 11.12
CA ASN A 37 9.30 -8.33 12.15
C ASN A 37 9.13 -7.08 13.01
N ILE A 38 8.30 -6.12 12.57
CA ILE A 38 8.21 -4.83 13.25
C ILE A 38 6.79 -4.47 13.66
N VAL A 39 5.77 -5.19 13.20
CA VAL A 39 4.40 -4.90 13.54
C VAL A 39 3.57 -6.17 13.65
N ASP A 40 2.62 -6.15 14.57
CA ASP A 40 1.58 -7.16 14.66
C ASP A 40 0.39 -6.61 13.90
N PHE A 41 -0.09 -7.33 12.89
CA PHE A 41 -1.18 -6.83 12.04
C PHE A 41 -2.52 -6.78 12.75
N GLU A 42 -2.78 -7.67 13.69
CA GLU A 42 -4.04 -7.66 14.42
C GLU A 42 -4.23 -6.35 15.16
N GLY A 43 -5.42 -5.79 15.06
CA GLY A 43 -5.76 -4.56 15.73
C GLY A 43 -5.22 -3.30 15.06
N LYS A 44 -4.55 -3.43 13.91
CA LYS A 44 -3.97 -2.29 13.21
C LYS A 44 -4.85 -1.83 12.07
N ASP A 45 -4.87 -0.51 11.86
CA ASP A 45 -5.53 0.10 10.72
C ASP A 45 -4.49 0.38 9.65
N ALA A 46 -4.68 -0.18 8.46
CA ALA A 46 -3.76 -0.05 7.35
C ALA A 46 -4.34 0.82 6.23
N LEU A 47 -3.47 1.55 5.57
CA LEU A 47 -3.81 2.42 4.44
C LEU A 47 -2.91 2.10 3.25
N ASP A 48 -3.53 1.93 2.09
CA ASP A 48 -2.84 1.69 0.81
C ASP A 48 -3.17 2.86 -0.11
N LEU A 49 -2.22 3.78 -0.24
CA LEU A 49 -2.48 5.08 -0.88
C LEU A 49 -2.55 5.07 -2.40
N PHE A 50 -1.90 4.13 -3.04
CA PHE A 50 -1.92 3.98 -4.50
C PHE A 50 -2.23 2.53 -4.79
N ALA A 51 -3.47 2.16 -4.60
CA ALA A 51 -3.81 0.74 -4.46
C ALA A 51 -3.64 -0.10 -5.72
N GLY A 52 -3.79 0.51 -6.91
CA GLY A 52 -3.64 -0.22 -8.16
C GLY A 52 -4.65 -1.34 -8.28
N THR A 53 -4.18 -2.58 -8.24
CA THR A 53 -5.05 -3.76 -8.26
C THR A 53 -5.52 -4.17 -6.87
N GLY A 54 -5.03 -3.51 -5.82
CA GLY A 54 -5.40 -3.82 -4.45
C GLY A 54 -4.60 -4.95 -3.83
N ALA A 55 -3.56 -5.45 -4.49
CA ALA A 55 -2.82 -6.61 -4.01
C ALA A 55 -2.27 -6.44 -2.59
N VAL A 56 -1.72 -5.26 -2.28
CA VAL A 56 -1.20 -4.98 -0.95
C VAL A 56 -2.34 -4.84 0.06
N SER A 57 -3.43 -4.17 -0.32
CA SER A 57 -4.61 -4.04 0.53
C SER A 57 -5.17 -5.39 0.94
N PHE A 58 -5.30 -6.32 -0.01
CA PHE A 58 -5.87 -7.64 0.27
C PHE A 58 -4.91 -8.51 1.09
N GLU A 59 -3.61 -8.26 0.96
CA GLU A 59 -2.66 -8.92 1.84
C GLU A 59 -2.82 -8.45 3.29
N PHE A 60 -2.98 -7.15 3.51
CA PHE A 60 -3.29 -6.63 4.85
C PHE A 60 -4.56 -7.23 5.43
N LEU A 61 -5.61 -7.34 4.62
CA LEU A 61 -6.86 -7.96 5.06
C LEU A 61 -6.66 -9.42 5.44
N SER A 62 -5.92 -10.15 4.61
CA SER A 62 -5.66 -11.56 4.85
C SER A 62 -4.87 -11.78 6.14
N ARG A 63 -4.01 -10.84 6.48
CA ARG A 63 -3.21 -10.91 7.72
C ARG A 63 -3.94 -10.31 8.91
N GLU A 64 -5.24 -10.06 8.74
CA GLU A 64 -6.18 -9.73 9.80
C GLU A 64 -5.98 -8.36 10.44
N CYS A 65 -5.56 -7.38 9.64
CA CYS A 65 -5.66 -6.00 10.07
C CYS A 65 -7.10 -5.67 10.51
N ARG A 66 -7.24 -4.80 11.50
CA ARG A 66 -8.56 -4.41 11.99
C ARG A 66 -9.36 -3.72 10.90
N SER A 67 -8.72 -2.88 10.11
CA SER A 67 -9.33 -2.24 8.95
C SER A 67 -8.28 -1.99 7.88
N VAL A 68 -8.73 -1.96 6.63
CA VAL A 68 -7.88 -1.60 5.49
C VAL A 68 -8.61 -0.59 4.63
N THR A 69 -7.96 0.52 4.35
CA THR A 69 -8.47 1.54 3.45
C THR A 69 -7.56 1.61 2.23
N ALA A 70 -8.14 1.50 1.05
CA ALA A 70 -7.42 1.61 -0.21
C ALA A 70 -7.86 2.88 -0.93
N VAL A 71 -6.91 3.64 -1.45
CA VAL A 71 -7.18 4.84 -2.24
C VAL A 71 -6.76 4.55 -3.67
N GLU A 72 -7.69 4.71 -4.60
CA GLU A 72 -7.43 4.48 -6.02
C GLU A 72 -8.27 5.44 -6.87
N ARG A 73 -7.63 6.10 -7.85
CA ARG A 73 -8.31 7.10 -8.66
C ARG A 73 -8.83 6.56 -10.00
N ALA A 74 -8.28 5.47 -10.51
CA ALA A 74 -8.63 4.95 -11.83
C ALA A 74 -9.91 4.10 -11.77
N PRO A 75 -10.97 4.46 -12.53
CA PRO A 75 -12.24 3.75 -12.42
C PRO A 75 -12.17 2.26 -12.71
N THR A 76 -11.35 1.86 -13.69
CA THR A 76 -11.21 0.44 -14.03
C THR A 76 -10.63 -0.35 -12.85
N GLN A 77 -9.62 0.20 -12.20
CA GLN A 77 -9.01 -0.43 -11.02
C GLN A 77 -9.96 -0.43 -9.84
N GLN A 78 -10.72 0.66 -9.65
CA GLN A 78 -11.73 0.72 -8.59
C GLN A 78 -12.75 -0.42 -8.72
N ARG A 79 -13.21 -0.67 -9.94
CA ARG A 79 -14.18 -1.77 -10.17
C ARG A 79 -13.58 -3.12 -9.85
N PHE A 80 -12.34 -3.34 -10.24
CA PHE A 80 -11.66 -4.59 -9.94
C PHE A 80 -11.48 -4.79 -8.44
N ILE A 81 -11.01 -3.75 -7.75
CA ILE A 81 -10.82 -3.81 -6.29
C ILE A 81 -12.14 -4.12 -5.59
N GLN A 82 -13.21 -3.44 -5.99
CA GLN A 82 -14.51 -3.67 -5.38
C GLN A 82 -15.01 -5.09 -5.62
N LYS A 83 -14.81 -5.59 -6.83
CA LYS A 83 -15.19 -6.97 -7.14
C LYS A 83 -14.46 -7.97 -6.25
N VAL A 84 -13.15 -7.81 -6.07
CA VAL A 84 -12.36 -8.70 -5.22
C VAL A 84 -12.83 -8.58 -3.76
N ALA A 85 -13.04 -7.37 -3.28
CA ALA A 85 -13.52 -7.16 -1.91
C ALA A 85 -14.86 -7.86 -1.67
N ASP A 86 -15.77 -7.76 -2.63
CA ASP A 86 -17.07 -8.41 -2.54
C ASP A 86 -16.92 -9.94 -2.52
N GLU A 87 -16.03 -10.48 -3.33
CA GLU A 87 -15.78 -11.93 -3.36
C GLU A 87 -15.15 -12.43 -2.05
N LEU A 88 -14.32 -11.61 -1.41
CA LEU A 88 -13.75 -11.95 -0.12
C LEU A 88 -14.78 -11.86 1.02
N GLY A 89 -15.85 -11.10 0.81
CA GLY A 89 -16.93 -11.01 1.78
C GLY A 89 -16.56 -10.35 3.10
N THR A 90 -15.55 -9.49 3.09
CA THR A 90 -15.08 -8.84 4.31
C THR A 90 -15.84 -7.54 4.55
N ASP A 91 -16.02 -7.16 5.81
CA ASP A 91 -16.73 -5.95 6.21
C ASP A 91 -15.78 -4.85 6.72
N ASN A 92 -14.49 -5.10 6.73
CA ASN A 92 -13.50 -4.17 7.28
C ASN A 92 -12.59 -3.55 6.20
N PHE A 93 -13.07 -3.52 4.96
CA PHE A 93 -12.37 -2.89 3.85
C PHE A 93 -13.14 -1.68 3.33
N THR A 94 -12.43 -0.59 3.09
CA THR A 94 -13.00 0.63 2.51
C THR A 94 -12.22 1.03 1.27
N LEU A 95 -12.92 1.22 0.16
CA LEU A 95 -12.33 1.76 -1.06
C LEU A 95 -12.67 3.25 -1.15
N VAL A 96 -11.63 4.08 -1.21
CA VAL A 96 -11.77 5.51 -1.47
C VAL A 96 -11.48 5.76 -2.94
N ARG A 97 -12.49 6.25 -3.67
CA ARG A 97 -12.40 6.54 -5.10
C ARG A 97 -11.93 7.97 -5.25
N GLY A 98 -10.64 8.16 -5.43
CA GLY A 98 -10.11 9.51 -5.50
C GLY A 98 -8.60 9.55 -5.57
N ASP A 99 -8.10 10.77 -5.55
CA ASP A 99 -6.68 11.06 -5.67
C ASP A 99 -5.96 10.92 -4.32
N ALA A 100 -4.83 10.24 -4.33
CA ALA A 100 -4.05 10.01 -3.11
C ALA A 100 -3.55 11.30 -2.46
N LEU A 101 -3.10 12.28 -3.25
CA LEU A 101 -2.61 13.54 -2.69
C LEU A 101 -3.71 14.32 -1.98
N ARG A 102 -4.92 14.30 -2.54
CA ARG A 102 -6.07 14.92 -1.88
C ARG A 102 -6.43 14.19 -0.60
N PHE A 103 -6.36 12.87 -0.62
CA PHE A 103 -6.63 12.08 0.57
C PHE A 103 -5.63 12.41 1.68
N ILE A 104 -4.33 12.48 1.35
CA ILE A 104 -3.30 12.83 2.31
C ILE A 104 -3.58 14.20 2.94
N ALA A 105 -4.00 15.17 2.12
CA ALA A 105 -4.24 16.54 2.58
C ALA A 105 -5.47 16.68 3.45
N ASN A 106 -6.48 15.86 3.24
CA ASN A 106 -7.83 16.09 3.80
C ASN A 106 -8.30 15.06 4.82
N CYS A 107 -7.73 13.86 4.85
CA CYS A 107 -8.19 12.83 5.76
C CYS A 107 -7.71 13.13 7.19
N PRO A 108 -8.62 13.23 8.15
CA PRO A 108 -8.22 13.50 9.55
C PRO A 108 -7.90 12.24 10.34
N ARG A 109 -8.09 11.07 9.75
CA ARG A 109 -7.93 9.81 10.46
C ARG A 109 -6.50 9.33 10.46
N ARG A 110 -6.03 8.87 11.63
CA ARG A 110 -4.72 8.25 11.78
C ARG A 110 -4.76 6.77 11.41
N PHE A 111 -3.68 6.30 10.80
CA PHE A 111 -3.47 4.88 10.49
C PHE A 111 -2.20 4.38 11.18
N ASP A 112 -2.16 3.08 11.45
CA ASP A 112 -1.00 2.44 12.08
C ASP A 112 0.05 2.05 11.04
N ILE A 113 -0.39 1.70 9.84
CA ILE A 113 0.48 1.31 8.74
C ILE A 113 0.03 2.06 7.50
N VAL A 114 0.96 2.78 6.88
CA VAL A 114 0.69 3.49 5.61
C VAL A 114 1.64 2.96 4.55
N PHE A 115 1.10 2.44 3.48
CA PHE A 115 1.86 1.97 2.33
C PHE A 115 1.59 2.86 1.13
N ALA A 116 2.64 3.22 0.41
CA ALA A 116 2.52 4.02 -0.80
C ALA A 116 3.48 3.49 -1.86
N ASP A 117 2.92 3.17 -3.03
CA ASP A 117 3.69 2.78 -4.22
C ASP A 117 3.26 3.68 -5.38
N PRO A 118 3.70 4.95 -5.39
CA PRO A 118 3.27 5.91 -6.40
C PRO A 118 3.85 5.58 -7.78
N PRO A 119 3.16 5.97 -8.86
CA PRO A 119 3.71 5.82 -10.20
C PRO A 119 5.05 6.56 -10.34
N TYR A 120 6.02 5.97 -11.04
CA TYR A 120 7.35 6.54 -11.20
C TYR A 120 7.35 7.95 -11.77
N ASP A 121 6.49 8.18 -12.75
CA ASP A 121 6.43 9.42 -13.49
C ASP A 121 5.51 10.44 -12.85
N MET A 122 5.02 10.16 -11.67
CA MET A 122 4.14 11.06 -10.97
C MET A 122 4.84 12.37 -10.63
N LYS A 123 4.21 13.47 -10.99
CA LYS A 123 4.72 14.79 -10.62
C LYS A 123 4.68 14.92 -9.10
N GLY A 124 5.78 15.36 -8.52
CA GLY A 124 5.88 15.51 -7.07
C GLY A 124 6.18 14.22 -6.32
N PHE A 125 6.62 13.19 -7.03
CA PHE A 125 6.95 11.90 -6.43
C PHE A 125 7.88 12.04 -5.20
N GLY A 126 8.92 12.84 -5.33
CA GLY A 126 9.91 13.02 -4.26
C GLY A 126 9.36 13.68 -3.00
N GLU A 127 8.20 14.32 -3.07
CA GLU A 127 7.60 15.00 -1.94
C GLU A 127 6.59 14.14 -1.18
N ILE A 128 6.26 12.97 -1.72
CA ILE A 128 5.22 12.11 -1.12
C ILE A 128 5.55 11.69 0.31
N PRO A 129 6.76 11.19 0.61
CA PRO A 129 7.07 10.82 1.99
C PRO A 129 6.90 11.99 2.97
N SER A 130 7.38 13.18 2.62
CA SER A 130 7.22 14.35 3.48
C SER A 130 5.76 14.72 3.69
N LYS A 131 4.96 14.64 2.64
CA LYS A 131 3.53 14.93 2.73
C LYS A 131 2.81 13.97 3.66
N ILE A 132 3.15 12.68 3.58
CA ILE A 132 2.58 11.67 4.47
C ILE A 132 2.98 11.97 5.91
N LEU A 133 4.26 12.19 6.14
CA LEU A 133 4.80 12.42 7.49
C LEU A 133 4.26 13.70 8.14
N SER A 134 3.90 14.69 7.34
CA SER A 134 3.34 15.96 7.83
C SER A 134 1.82 15.92 7.98
N SER A 135 1.18 14.84 7.56
CA SER A 135 -0.27 14.74 7.55
C SER A 135 -0.82 14.17 8.86
N ARG A 136 -2.15 14.18 8.96
CA ARG A 136 -2.84 13.56 10.08
C ARG A 136 -2.92 12.04 9.96
N LEU A 137 -2.50 11.51 8.81
CA LEU A 137 -2.55 10.05 8.57
C LEU A 137 -1.64 9.28 9.52
N VAL A 138 -0.62 9.93 10.06
CA VAL A 138 0.37 9.27 10.89
C VAL A 138 0.54 9.96 12.23
N GLY A 139 0.93 9.20 13.23
CA GLY A 139 1.23 9.67 14.57
C GLY A 139 2.28 8.78 15.21
N PRO A 140 2.55 8.96 16.51
CA PRO A 140 3.53 8.12 17.19
C PRO A 140 3.20 6.64 17.01
N GLY A 141 4.20 5.86 16.63
CA GLY A 141 4.04 4.42 16.40
C GLY A 141 3.56 4.02 15.02
N SER A 142 3.14 4.97 14.18
CA SER A 142 2.78 4.65 12.81
C SER A 142 4.01 4.26 12.01
N ILE A 143 3.81 3.31 11.08
CA ILE A 143 4.87 2.83 10.19
C ILE A 143 4.49 3.25 8.77
N VAL A 144 5.45 3.85 8.08
CA VAL A 144 5.25 4.31 6.69
C VAL A 144 6.23 3.57 5.79
N ILE A 145 5.71 2.97 4.73
CA ILE A 145 6.51 2.29 3.72
C ILE A 145 6.23 2.96 2.39
N VAL A 146 7.29 3.46 1.75
CA VAL A 146 7.18 4.08 0.43
C VAL A 146 8.12 3.35 -0.53
N GLU A 147 7.54 2.83 -1.62
CA GLU A 147 8.31 2.24 -2.70
C GLU A 147 8.84 3.36 -3.60
N HIS A 148 10.12 3.31 -3.92
CA HIS A 148 10.73 4.34 -4.77
C HIS A 148 11.95 3.79 -5.49
N SER A 149 12.42 4.50 -6.52
CA SER A 149 13.63 4.14 -7.24
C SER A 149 14.88 4.58 -6.49
N ARG A 150 16.02 4.08 -6.93
CA ARG A 150 17.32 4.46 -6.35
C ARG A 150 17.68 5.93 -6.57
N SER A 151 17.01 6.59 -7.50
CA SER A 151 17.26 8.00 -7.75
C SER A 151 16.81 8.89 -6.59
N TYR A 152 16.04 8.35 -5.65
CA TYR A 152 15.59 9.08 -4.47
C TYR A 152 16.28 8.57 -3.23
N ASP A 153 16.65 9.49 -2.35
CA ASP A 153 17.20 9.17 -1.04
C ASP A 153 16.41 9.94 0.01
N PHE A 154 15.65 9.20 0.81
CA PHE A 154 14.82 9.78 1.86
C PHE A 154 15.43 9.62 3.25
N SER A 155 16.69 9.25 3.34
CA SER A 155 17.34 8.98 4.62
C SER A 155 17.45 10.20 5.53
N ALA A 156 17.32 11.41 4.99
CA ALA A 156 17.33 12.62 5.79
C ALA A 156 16.00 12.95 6.42
N LEU A 157 14.93 12.24 6.10
CA LEU A 157 13.62 12.52 6.66
C LEU A 157 13.53 12.10 8.12
N PRO A 158 12.79 12.85 8.96
CA PRO A 158 12.57 12.46 10.34
C PRO A 158 11.93 11.08 10.43
N GLY A 159 12.46 10.23 11.29
CA GLY A 159 11.91 8.90 11.50
C GLY A 159 12.38 7.85 10.51
N PHE A 160 13.25 8.20 9.56
CA PHE A 160 13.80 7.21 8.64
C PHE A 160 14.52 6.12 9.42
N SER A 161 14.16 4.87 9.19
CA SER A 161 14.78 3.76 9.90
C SER A 161 15.54 2.82 8.98
N GLU A 162 15.06 2.62 7.75
CA GLU A 162 15.66 1.61 6.90
C GLU A 162 15.36 1.86 5.42
N HIS A 163 16.36 1.57 4.60
CA HIS A 163 16.26 1.65 3.15
C HIS A 163 16.55 0.25 2.59
N ARG A 164 15.58 -0.34 1.89
CA ARG A 164 15.75 -1.66 1.29
C ARG A 164 15.46 -1.64 -0.19
N LEU A 165 16.20 -2.45 -0.92
CA LEU A 165 15.89 -2.74 -2.31
C LEU A 165 14.95 -3.92 -2.33
N ALA A 166 13.67 -3.63 -2.33
CA ALA A 166 12.70 -4.69 -2.30
C ALA A 166 12.71 -5.47 -3.59
N GLY A 167 12.55 -6.69 -3.46
CA GLY A 167 12.46 -7.54 -4.58
C GLY A 167 13.69 -7.68 -5.32
N LEU A 168 14.52 -7.07 -5.00
CA LEU A 168 15.62 -7.12 -5.57
C LEU A 168 15.64 -7.14 -6.72
N ALA A 169 14.98 -7.29 -6.98
CA ALA A 169 14.86 -7.42 -8.14
C ALA A 169 15.40 -6.33 -8.50
N PRO A 170 15.80 -6.11 -7.90
CA PRO A 170 16.44 -5.32 -7.84
C PRO A 170 16.51 -4.37 -8.53
N LEU A 171 16.54 -4.34 -8.69
CA LEU A 171 16.80 -3.74 -9.46
C LEU A 171 15.82 -3.23 -10.12
N ALA A 172 14.88 -3.69 -10.15
CA ALA A 172 13.78 -3.26 -10.87
C ALA A 172 13.37 -1.88 -10.58
N HIS A 173 13.80 -1.40 -9.55
CA HIS A 173 13.35 -0.10 -9.14
C HIS A 173 14.25 1.02 -9.57
N ASP A 174 15.18 0.71 -10.36
CA ASP A 174 16.09 1.76 -10.77
C ASP A 174 15.65 2.46 -12.05
#